data_3b6eeabffc0b9fd55617821c3319874f
#
_entry.id   3b6eeabffc0b9fd55617821c3319874f
#
_cell.length_a   1.000
_cell.length_b   1.000
_cell.length_c   1.000
_cell.angle_alpha   90.00
_cell.angle_beta   90.00
_cell.angle_gamma   90.00
#
_symmetry.space_group_name_H-M   'P 1'
#
loop_
_entity.id
_entity.type
_entity.pdbx_description
1 polymer ?
#
loop_
_entity_poly.entity_id
_entity_poly.type
_entity_poly.pdbx_seq_one_letter_code
_entity_poly.pdbx_strand_id
1 'polypeptide(L)'
;MAFRPTDIELIREVLQDGNARAFETLMKRYTSSVYGVAMRLMKDEYEAQEVTQMAFIQAYRQLDSWRGENFGAWVTIIANHIALRMLEKEKRRGEVRFDDVRCTTDLADVADETYNEQKEQQLQALEQAIAQLPEQEQQIIQWHYYEGVTLQTIAQRLGQTENNIKVRIFRIRERLKRRIEDEYTNDR
;
A
#
# COMPACT_ATOMS: atom_id res chain seq x y z
N MET A 1 -7.98 7.35 31.15
CA MET A 1 -7.40 7.11 29.82
C MET A 1 -8.53 6.74 28.88
N ALA A 2 -8.79 7.50 27.83
CA ALA A 2 -9.83 7.15 26.86
C ALA A 2 -9.36 5.93 26.07
N PHE A 3 -10.14 4.86 26.13
CA PHE A 3 -9.90 3.65 25.35
C PHE A 3 -9.99 4.01 23.85
N ARG A 4 -8.90 3.87 23.11
CA ARG A 4 -8.93 4.01 21.64
C ARG A 4 -9.13 2.64 21.04
N PRO A 5 -10.24 2.39 20.34
CA PRO A 5 -10.48 1.08 19.73
C PRO A 5 -9.39 0.77 18.67
N THR A 6 -9.03 -0.50 18.59
CA THR A 6 -8.10 -1.00 17.57
C THR A 6 -8.75 -0.99 16.18
N ASP A 7 -7.95 -1.07 15.11
CA ASP A 7 -8.49 -1.16 13.74
C ASP A 7 -9.34 -2.42 13.57
N ILE A 8 -8.96 -3.52 14.18
CA ILE A 8 -9.70 -4.79 14.12
C ILE A 8 -11.08 -4.66 14.75
N GLU A 9 -11.18 -3.98 15.91
CA GLU A 9 -12.47 -3.72 16.57
C GLU A 9 -13.37 -2.83 15.70
N LEU A 10 -12.81 -1.74 15.16
CA LEU A 10 -13.54 -0.84 14.26
C LEU A 10 -14.03 -1.55 13.01
N ILE A 11 -13.19 -2.37 12.38
CA ILE A 11 -13.56 -3.13 11.18
C ILE A 11 -14.65 -4.14 11.50
N ARG A 12 -14.58 -4.78 12.66
CA ARG A 12 -15.63 -5.71 13.10
C ARG A 12 -16.98 -5.01 13.27
N GLU A 13 -16.99 -3.82 13.91
CA GLU A 13 -18.20 -3.02 14.05
C GLU A 13 -18.81 -2.61 12.69
N VAL A 14 -17.96 -2.28 11.70
CA VAL A 14 -18.43 -1.97 10.35
C VAL A 14 -19.07 -3.20 9.70
N LEU A 15 -18.41 -4.36 9.78
CA LEU A 15 -18.84 -5.56 9.06
C LEU A 15 -20.02 -6.26 9.73
N GLN A 16 -20.13 -6.24 11.06
CA GLN A 16 -21.17 -6.95 11.80
C GLN A 16 -22.38 -6.05 12.07
N ASP A 17 -22.15 -4.80 12.46
CA ASP A 17 -23.20 -3.90 12.94
C ASP A 17 -23.56 -2.83 11.90
N GLY A 18 -22.87 -2.76 10.76
CA GLY A 18 -23.05 -1.70 9.77
C GLY A 18 -22.70 -0.31 10.30
N ASN A 19 -21.83 -0.23 11.33
CA ASN A 19 -21.50 1.03 12.00
C ASN A 19 -20.61 1.94 11.14
N ALA A 20 -21.23 2.85 10.37
CA ALA A 20 -20.52 3.79 9.53
C ALA A 20 -19.57 4.72 10.32
N ARG A 21 -19.86 5.03 11.59
CA ARG A 21 -19.00 5.86 12.44
C ARG A 21 -17.67 5.18 12.77
N ALA A 22 -17.65 3.85 12.86
CA ALA A 22 -16.43 3.09 13.04
C ALA A 22 -15.52 3.24 11.82
N PHE A 23 -16.05 3.19 10.60
CA PHE A 23 -15.28 3.44 9.39
C PHE A 23 -14.81 4.89 9.28
N GLU A 24 -15.63 5.86 9.66
CA GLU A 24 -15.22 7.28 9.74
C GLU A 24 -14.02 7.47 10.68
N THR A 25 -13.96 6.72 11.77
CA THR A 25 -12.83 6.75 12.70
C THR A 25 -11.55 6.21 12.03
N LEU A 26 -11.64 5.12 11.25
CA LEU A 26 -10.53 4.62 10.44
C LEU A 26 -10.09 5.64 9.38
N MET A 27 -11.03 6.26 8.68
CA MET A 27 -10.73 7.33 7.72
C MET A 27 -9.94 8.46 8.38
N LYS A 28 -10.44 9.02 9.49
CA LYS A 28 -9.76 10.11 10.21
C LYS A 28 -8.34 9.73 10.65
N ARG A 29 -8.13 8.46 11.02
CA ARG A 29 -6.81 7.96 11.46
C ARG A 29 -5.79 7.91 10.32
N TYR A 30 -6.23 7.56 9.11
CA TYR A 30 -5.33 7.25 8.00
C TYR A 30 -5.37 8.24 6.83
N THR A 31 -6.26 9.24 6.84
CA THR A 31 -6.39 10.22 5.74
C THR A 31 -5.06 10.92 5.44
N SER A 32 -4.34 11.40 6.46
CA SER A 32 -3.06 12.10 6.23
C SER A 32 -2.02 11.22 5.56
N SER A 33 -1.89 9.95 6.00
CA SER A 33 -0.95 9.01 5.42
C SER A 33 -1.30 8.66 3.97
N VAL A 34 -2.58 8.39 3.69
CA VAL A 34 -3.07 8.07 2.36
C VAL A 34 -2.92 9.26 1.41
N TYR A 35 -3.30 10.46 1.88
CA TYR A 35 -3.13 11.70 1.13
C TYR A 35 -1.66 11.99 0.81
N GLY A 36 -0.76 11.80 1.78
CA GLY A 36 0.66 12.00 1.58
C GLY A 36 1.23 11.09 0.46
N VAL A 37 0.79 9.84 0.37
CA VAL A 37 1.17 8.95 -0.73
C VAL A 37 0.57 9.42 -2.06
N ALA A 38 -0.71 9.77 -2.07
CA ALA A 38 -1.39 10.29 -3.26
C ALA A 38 -0.71 11.58 -3.77
N MET A 39 -0.39 12.52 -2.88
CA MET A 39 0.25 13.79 -3.22
C MET A 39 1.64 13.62 -3.84
N ARG A 40 2.42 12.65 -3.36
CA ARG A 40 3.73 12.35 -3.95
C ARG A 40 3.64 11.84 -5.38
N LEU A 41 2.62 11.03 -5.67
CA LEU A 41 2.44 10.43 -7.00
C LEU A 41 1.81 11.42 -7.98
N MET A 42 0.75 12.09 -7.56
CA MET A 42 -0.03 12.98 -8.44
C MET A 42 0.62 14.36 -8.60
N LYS A 43 1.35 14.84 -7.57
CA LYS A 43 1.95 16.19 -7.53
C LYS A 43 0.93 17.32 -7.73
N ASP A 44 -0.34 17.02 -7.62
CA ASP A 44 -1.48 17.93 -7.74
C ASP A 44 -2.43 17.69 -6.57
N GLU A 45 -2.82 18.78 -5.90
CA GLU A 45 -3.63 18.70 -4.66
C GLU A 45 -5.02 18.13 -4.93
N TYR A 46 -5.64 18.55 -6.03
CA TYR A 46 -6.99 18.11 -6.40
C TYR A 46 -7.00 16.62 -6.72
N GLU A 47 -6.07 16.18 -7.55
CA GLU A 47 -5.92 14.76 -7.93
C GLU A 47 -5.56 13.90 -6.70
N ALA A 48 -4.70 14.40 -5.81
CA ALA A 48 -4.36 13.69 -4.57
C ALA A 48 -5.58 13.54 -3.64
N GLN A 49 -6.44 14.54 -3.56
CA GLN A 49 -7.70 14.46 -2.81
C GLN A 49 -8.65 13.45 -3.45
N GLU A 50 -8.77 13.43 -4.78
CA GLU A 50 -9.59 12.48 -5.52
C GLU A 50 -9.10 11.05 -5.29
N VAL A 51 -7.81 10.79 -5.43
CA VAL A 51 -7.20 9.47 -5.15
C VAL A 51 -7.48 9.02 -3.72
N THR A 52 -7.32 9.93 -2.75
CA THR A 52 -7.56 9.63 -1.34
C THR A 52 -9.02 9.24 -1.10
N GLN A 53 -9.94 9.99 -1.64
CA GLN A 53 -11.38 9.73 -1.53
C GLN A 53 -11.75 8.38 -2.18
N MET A 54 -11.27 8.14 -3.40
CA MET A 54 -11.50 6.89 -4.12
C MET A 54 -10.90 5.69 -3.37
N ALA A 55 -9.75 5.85 -2.74
CA ALA A 55 -9.11 4.78 -1.95
C ALA A 55 -9.97 4.36 -0.76
N PHE A 56 -10.53 5.29 -0.02
CA PHE A 56 -11.42 4.96 1.10
C PHE A 56 -12.76 4.37 0.64
N ILE A 57 -13.33 4.87 -0.46
CA ILE A 57 -14.54 4.28 -1.05
C ILE A 57 -14.27 2.81 -1.45
N GLN A 58 -13.14 2.56 -2.12
CA GLN A 58 -12.78 1.20 -2.52
C GLN A 58 -12.46 0.31 -1.31
N ALA A 59 -11.77 0.84 -0.30
CA ALA A 59 -11.50 0.13 0.96
C ALA A 59 -12.79 -0.27 1.66
N TYR A 60 -13.76 0.63 1.74
CA TYR A 60 -15.08 0.33 2.33
C TYR A 60 -15.80 -0.81 1.60
N ARG A 61 -15.80 -0.75 0.25
CA ARG A 61 -16.45 -1.78 -0.60
C ARG A 61 -15.79 -3.15 -0.52
N GLN A 62 -14.52 -3.20 -0.17
CA GLN A 62 -13.73 -4.44 -0.12
C GLN A 62 -13.32 -4.81 1.31
N LEU A 63 -13.95 -4.19 2.32
CA LEU A 63 -13.56 -4.36 3.72
C LEU A 63 -13.72 -5.82 4.20
N ASP A 64 -14.71 -6.54 3.66
CA ASP A 64 -14.94 -7.96 3.90
C ASP A 64 -13.80 -8.86 3.41
N SER A 65 -13.03 -8.40 2.42
CA SER A 65 -11.86 -9.10 1.89
C SER A 65 -10.57 -8.85 2.67
N TRP A 66 -10.57 -7.84 3.57
CA TRP A 66 -9.39 -7.54 4.38
C TRP A 66 -9.05 -8.67 5.33
N ARG A 67 -7.80 -9.11 5.34
CA ARG A 67 -7.28 -10.22 6.16
C ARG A 67 -5.95 -9.88 6.83
N GLY A 68 -5.59 -8.61 6.82
CA GLY A 68 -4.31 -8.15 7.35
C GLY A 68 -4.38 -7.69 8.80
N GLU A 69 -3.22 -7.35 9.36
CA GLU A 69 -3.08 -6.73 10.68
C GLU A 69 -3.04 -5.20 10.60
N ASN A 70 -2.65 -4.65 9.44
CA ASN A 70 -2.44 -3.22 9.24
C ASN A 70 -3.39 -2.66 8.18
N PHE A 71 -4.48 -2.02 8.63
CA PHE A 71 -5.45 -1.38 7.77
C PHE A 71 -4.86 -0.18 7.02
N GLY A 72 -4.02 0.61 7.68
CA GLY A 72 -3.39 1.78 7.06
C GLY A 72 -2.51 1.40 5.87
N ALA A 73 -1.69 0.37 5.99
CA ALA A 73 -0.89 -0.14 4.88
C ALA A 73 -1.76 -0.64 3.72
N TRP A 74 -2.85 -1.33 4.03
CA TRP A 74 -3.75 -1.86 3.00
C TRP A 74 -4.44 -0.75 2.20
N VAL A 75 -4.99 0.27 2.86
CA VAL A 75 -5.63 1.39 2.15
C VAL A 75 -4.62 2.25 1.39
N THR A 76 -3.40 2.36 1.87
CA THR A 76 -2.31 3.05 1.16
C THR A 76 -1.96 2.33 -0.15
N ILE A 77 -1.93 1.00 -0.17
CA ILE A 77 -1.74 0.21 -1.40
C ILE A 77 -2.89 0.45 -2.39
N ILE A 78 -4.12 0.53 -1.90
CA ILE A 78 -5.27 0.86 -2.74
C ILE A 78 -5.09 2.24 -3.38
N ALA A 79 -4.69 3.25 -2.61
CA ALA A 79 -4.43 4.60 -3.11
C ALA A 79 -3.32 4.62 -4.16
N ASN A 80 -2.21 3.91 -3.90
CA ASN A 80 -1.10 3.78 -4.85
C ASN A 80 -1.58 3.19 -6.20
N HIS A 81 -2.37 2.12 -6.18
CA HIS A 81 -2.93 1.51 -7.39
C HIS A 81 -3.87 2.46 -8.14
N ILE A 82 -4.67 3.26 -7.43
CA ILE A 82 -5.56 4.23 -8.06
C ILE A 82 -4.74 5.32 -8.74
N ALA A 83 -3.77 5.91 -8.03
CA ALA A 83 -2.90 6.95 -8.56
C ALA A 83 -2.14 6.49 -9.82
N LEU A 84 -1.51 5.31 -9.78
CA LEU A 84 -0.79 4.77 -10.93
C LEU A 84 -1.69 4.56 -12.15
N ARG A 85 -2.93 4.07 -11.94
CA ARG A 85 -3.91 3.95 -13.04
C ARG A 85 -4.33 5.29 -13.61
N MET A 86 -4.48 6.32 -12.79
CA MET A 86 -4.79 7.68 -13.24
C MET A 86 -3.65 8.22 -14.10
N LEU A 87 -2.41 8.12 -13.65
CA LEU A 87 -1.21 8.53 -14.39
C LEU A 87 -1.06 7.77 -15.73
N GLU A 88 -1.29 6.45 -15.74
CA GLU A 88 -1.27 5.67 -16.99
C GLU A 88 -2.35 6.15 -17.98
N LYS A 89 -3.54 6.47 -17.49
CA LYS A 89 -4.64 6.96 -18.32
C LYS A 89 -4.33 8.31 -18.93
N GLU A 90 -3.74 9.22 -18.17
CA GLU A 90 -3.28 10.52 -18.65
C GLU A 90 -2.18 10.39 -19.72
N LYS A 91 -1.19 9.55 -19.45
CA LYS A 91 -0.13 9.24 -20.40
C LYS A 91 -0.66 8.71 -21.73
N ARG A 92 -1.69 7.87 -21.71
CA ARG A 92 -2.35 7.34 -22.92
C ARG A 92 -3.17 8.40 -23.67
N ARG A 93 -3.67 9.43 -22.98
CA ARG A 93 -4.43 10.54 -23.59
C ARG A 93 -3.54 11.59 -24.24
N GLY A 94 -2.20 11.48 -24.11
CA GLY A 94 -1.25 12.44 -24.65
C GLY A 94 -1.20 13.76 -23.89
N GLU A 95 -1.80 13.83 -22.72
CA GLU A 95 -1.66 14.93 -21.77
C GLU A 95 -0.33 14.74 -21.04
N VAL A 96 0.76 15.10 -21.74
CA VAL A 96 2.12 14.91 -21.22
C VAL A 96 2.44 15.99 -20.21
N ARG A 97 2.33 15.70 -18.94
CA ARG A 97 3.19 16.33 -17.94
C ARG A 97 4.52 15.57 -17.92
N PHE A 98 5.46 16.02 -18.77
CA PHE A 98 6.86 15.64 -18.65
C PHE A 98 7.43 16.41 -17.47
N ASP A 99 7.47 15.78 -16.31
CA ASP A 99 8.53 16.03 -15.34
C ASP A 99 8.70 14.77 -14.49
N ASP A 100 9.86 14.16 -14.66
CA ASP A 100 10.54 13.22 -13.79
C ASP A 100 9.65 12.39 -12.84
N VAL A 101 9.00 11.35 -13.37
CA VAL A 101 8.58 10.22 -12.53
C VAL A 101 9.83 9.38 -12.25
N ARG A 102 10.77 9.96 -11.53
CA ARG A 102 11.64 9.17 -10.67
C ARG A 102 10.77 8.69 -9.53
N CYS A 103 10.46 7.40 -9.57
CA CYS A 103 10.01 6.68 -8.40
C CYS A 103 11.19 6.69 -7.39
N THR A 104 11.44 7.86 -6.81
CA THR A 104 12.26 7.93 -5.62
C THR A 104 11.38 7.47 -4.49
N THR A 105 11.78 6.38 -3.89
CA THR A 105 11.27 5.81 -2.65
C THR A 105 11.57 6.76 -1.49
N ASP A 106 11.14 8.02 -1.61
CA ASP A 106 11.17 8.96 -0.48
C ASP A 106 9.83 8.88 0.23
N LEU A 107 9.74 7.90 1.12
CA LEU A 107 8.71 7.79 2.15
C LEU A 107 8.87 8.84 3.26
N ALA A 108 9.64 9.91 2.99
CA ALA A 108 9.89 10.98 3.94
C ALA A 108 9.15 12.24 3.53
N ASP A 109 8.33 12.68 4.39
CA ASP A 109 7.72 13.97 4.67
C ASP A 109 6.20 13.99 4.62
N VAL A 110 5.59 13.30 5.58
CA VAL A 110 4.40 13.84 6.23
C VAL A 110 4.73 13.96 7.71
N ALA A 111 4.88 15.19 8.13
CA ALA A 111 5.30 15.65 9.42
C ALA A 111 4.76 14.81 10.59
N ASP A 112 5.62 14.03 11.17
CA ASP A 112 5.79 13.97 12.61
C ASP A 112 7.31 13.97 12.86
N GLU A 113 7.79 14.95 13.61
CA GLU A 113 9.22 15.25 13.85
C GLU A 113 9.93 14.18 14.70
N THR A 114 9.71 12.93 14.36
CA THR A 114 10.58 11.82 14.71
C THR A 114 10.83 11.03 13.42
N TYR A 115 11.66 11.60 12.56
CA TYR A 115 12.37 10.84 11.54
C TYR A 115 13.20 9.80 12.29
N ASN A 116 12.60 8.61 12.42
CA ASN A 116 13.17 7.59 13.27
C ASN A 116 14.18 6.83 12.42
N GLU A 117 15.47 6.88 12.80
CA GLU A 117 16.54 6.04 12.24
C GLU A 117 16.10 4.57 12.11
N GLN A 118 15.19 4.11 12.97
CA GLN A 118 14.58 2.79 12.90
C GLN A 118 13.74 2.57 11.63
N LYS A 119 13.02 3.59 11.11
CA LYS A 119 12.26 3.45 9.85
C LYS A 119 13.18 3.35 8.63
N GLU A 120 14.28 4.08 8.64
CA GLU A 120 15.26 4.02 7.56
C GLU A 120 15.96 2.67 7.53
N GLN A 121 16.35 2.15 8.69
CA GLN A 121 16.90 0.80 8.82
C GLN A 121 15.90 -0.27 8.37
N GLN A 122 14.59 -0.12 8.71
CA GLN A 122 13.54 -1.02 8.24
C GLN A 122 13.38 -0.99 6.72
N LEU A 123 13.49 0.19 6.12
CA LEU A 123 13.37 0.35 4.67
C LEU A 123 14.56 -0.30 3.96
N GLN A 124 15.77 -0.07 4.44
CA GLN A 124 16.98 -0.69 3.91
C GLN A 124 16.94 -2.22 4.04
N ALA A 125 16.51 -2.73 5.19
CA ALA A 125 16.34 -4.17 5.41
C ALA A 125 15.30 -4.77 4.44
N LEU A 126 14.19 -4.05 4.19
CA LEU A 126 13.18 -4.48 3.23
C LEU A 126 13.71 -4.50 1.80
N GLU A 127 14.45 -3.48 1.37
CA GLU A 127 15.06 -3.40 0.05
C GLU A 127 16.06 -4.55 -0.16
N GLN A 128 16.92 -4.82 0.81
CA GLN A 128 17.85 -5.94 0.78
C GLN A 128 17.13 -7.29 0.73
N ALA A 129 16.07 -7.44 1.52
CA ALA A 129 15.26 -8.65 1.51
C ALA A 129 14.56 -8.88 0.16
N ILE A 130 14.07 -7.82 -0.50
CA ILE A 130 13.48 -7.90 -1.85
C ILE A 130 14.57 -8.27 -2.88
N ALA A 131 15.74 -7.66 -2.81
CA ALA A 131 16.86 -7.97 -3.73
C ALA A 131 17.33 -9.43 -3.65
N GLN A 132 17.13 -10.09 -2.52
CA GLN A 132 17.46 -11.51 -2.32
C GLN A 132 16.34 -12.47 -2.73
N LEU A 133 15.18 -11.99 -3.18
CA LEU A 133 14.14 -12.86 -3.72
C LEU A 133 14.54 -13.43 -5.08
N PRO A 134 14.00 -14.60 -5.48
CA PRO A 134 14.11 -15.07 -6.85
C PRO A 134 13.58 -14.04 -7.86
N GLU A 135 14.21 -13.93 -9.01
CA GLU A 135 13.89 -12.92 -10.03
C GLU A 135 12.39 -12.85 -10.38
N GLN A 136 11.73 -13.99 -10.53
CA GLN A 136 10.28 -14.03 -10.78
C GLN A 136 9.45 -13.46 -9.62
N GLU A 137 9.91 -13.58 -8.40
CA GLU A 137 9.22 -13.04 -7.23
C GLU A 137 9.43 -11.53 -7.13
N GLN A 138 10.65 -11.06 -7.41
CA GLN A 138 10.94 -9.62 -7.54
C GLN A 138 10.05 -9.00 -8.62
N GLN A 139 9.92 -9.65 -9.77
CA GLN A 139 9.07 -9.19 -10.87
C GLN A 139 7.59 -9.09 -10.47
N ILE A 140 7.08 -10.06 -9.71
CA ILE A 140 5.68 -10.02 -9.20
C ILE A 140 5.50 -8.84 -8.24
N ILE A 141 6.46 -8.60 -7.34
CA ILE A 141 6.47 -7.46 -6.43
C ILE A 141 6.50 -6.15 -7.23
N GLN A 142 7.41 -6.04 -8.20
CA GLN A 142 7.52 -4.88 -9.08
C GLN A 142 6.19 -4.58 -9.77
N TRP A 143 5.61 -5.55 -10.45
CA TRP A 143 4.34 -5.35 -11.15
C TRP A 143 3.18 -5.00 -10.21
N HIS A 144 3.09 -5.67 -9.05
CA HIS A 144 1.95 -5.50 -8.17
C HIS A 144 2.02 -4.21 -7.35
N TYR A 145 3.17 -3.91 -6.74
CA TYR A 145 3.31 -2.81 -5.79
C TYR A 145 3.82 -1.51 -6.42
N TYR A 146 4.68 -1.59 -7.43
CA TYR A 146 5.28 -0.41 -8.04
C TYR A 146 4.57 0.01 -9.34
N GLU A 147 4.13 -0.94 -10.15
CA GLU A 147 3.47 -0.65 -11.43
C GLU A 147 1.93 -0.73 -11.36
N GLY A 148 1.36 -1.14 -10.24
CA GLY A 148 -0.10 -1.23 -10.07
C GLY A 148 -0.79 -2.25 -10.98
N VAL A 149 -0.04 -3.22 -11.53
CA VAL A 149 -0.58 -4.24 -12.44
C VAL A 149 -1.56 -5.14 -11.68
N THR A 150 -2.74 -5.39 -12.25
CA THR A 150 -3.74 -6.24 -11.62
C THR A 150 -3.27 -7.69 -11.50
N LEU A 151 -3.74 -8.40 -10.47
CA LEU A 151 -3.41 -9.81 -10.28
C LEU A 151 -3.79 -10.67 -11.48
N GLN A 152 -4.90 -10.36 -12.12
CA GLN A 152 -5.36 -11.02 -13.35
C GLN A 152 -4.36 -10.84 -14.49
N THR A 153 -3.84 -9.62 -14.68
CA THR A 153 -2.83 -9.34 -15.73
C THR A 153 -1.50 -10.02 -15.41
N ILE A 154 -1.08 -10.03 -14.14
CA ILE A 154 0.14 -10.76 -13.71
C ILE A 154 -0.03 -12.26 -13.98
N ALA A 155 -1.19 -12.81 -13.65
CA ALA A 155 -1.51 -14.21 -13.91
C ALA A 155 -1.43 -14.55 -15.40
N GLN A 156 -1.99 -13.71 -16.26
CA GLN A 156 -1.89 -13.87 -17.72
C GLN A 156 -0.45 -13.81 -18.23
N ARG A 157 0.35 -12.86 -17.75
CA ARG A 157 1.78 -12.72 -18.13
C ARG A 157 2.61 -13.94 -17.76
N LEU A 158 2.26 -14.59 -16.63
CA LEU A 158 2.98 -15.76 -16.12
C LEU A 158 2.35 -17.10 -16.50
N GLY A 159 1.26 -17.11 -17.27
CA GLY A 159 0.54 -18.33 -17.62
C GLY A 159 -0.04 -19.08 -16.40
N GLN A 160 -0.43 -18.35 -15.35
CA GLN A 160 -0.93 -18.89 -14.10
C GLN A 160 -2.37 -18.41 -13.80
N THR A 161 -2.99 -18.99 -12.78
CA THR A 161 -4.28 -18.51 -12.28
C THR A 161 -4.10 -17.34 -11.33
N GLU A 162 -5.10 -16.45 -11.26
CA GLU A 162 -5.09 -15.33 -10.32
C GLU A 162 -4.91 -15.79 -8.87
N ASN A 163 -5.53 -16.91 -8.52
CA ASN A 163 -5.42 -17.49 -7.18
C ASN A 163 -3.98 -17.93 -6.87
N ASN A 164 -3.28 -18.51 -7.86
CA ASN A 164 -1.87 -18.85 -7.70
C ASN A 164 -1.01 -17.61 -7.43
N ILE A 165 -1.26 -16.50 -8.14
CA ILE A 165 -0.56 -15.25 -7.90
C ILE A 165 -0.85 -14.69 -6.51
N LYS A 166 -2.10 -14.72 -6.04
CA LYS A 166 -2.48 -14.33 -4.67
C LYS A 166 -1.68 -15.11 -3.62
N VAL A 167 -1.63 -16.43 -3.77
CA VAL A 167 -0.88 -17.32 -2.87
C VAL A 167 0.62 -17.03 -2.92
N ARG A 168 1.18 -16.77 -4.12
CA ARG A 168 2.59 -16.43 -4.27
C ARG A 168 2.92 -15.11 -3.57
N ILE A 169 2.13 -14.06 -3.77
CA ILE A 169 2.32 -12.77 -3.10
C ILE A 169 2.24 -12.93 -1.58
N PHE A 170 1.27 -13.70 -1.09
CA PHE A 170 1.17 -14.00 0.34
C PHE A 170 2.46 -14.65 0.87
N ARG A 171 2.98 -15.70 0.19
CA ARG A 171 4.21 -16.38 0.60
C ARG A 171 5.44 -15.48 0.53
N ILE A 172 5.52 -14.59 -0.47
CA ILE A 172 6.59 -13.61 -0.59
C ILE A 172 6.56 -12.67 0.62
N ARG A 173 5.38 -12.12 0.97
CA ARG A 173 5.21 -11.23 2.13
C ARG A 173 5.62 -11.90 3.43
N GLU A 174 5.19 -13.14 3.67
CA GLU A 174 5.58 -13.91 4.84
C GLU A 174 7.09 -14.14 4.92
N ARG A 175 7.73 -14.40 3.78
CA ARG A 175 9.18 -14.55 3.71
C ARG A 175 9.92 -13.26 4.01
N LEU A 176 9.46 -12.14 3.45
CA LEU A 176 10.03 -10.82 3.71
C LEU A 176 9.87 -10.43 5.18
N LYS A 177 8.68 -10.66 5.76
CA LYS A 177 8.42 -10.39 7.18
C LYS A 177 9.39 -11.14 8.08
N ARG A 178 9.55 -12.45 7.88
CA ARG A 178 10.50 -13.27 8.68
C ARG A 178 11.93 -12.78 8.55
N ARG A 179 12.38 -12.45 7.36
CA ARG A 179 13.75 -11.96 7.16
C ARG A 179 14.01 -10.67 7.89
N ILE A 180 13.06 -9.74 7.84
CA ILE A 180 13.15 -8.48 8.57
C ILE A 180 13.17 -8.72 10.08
N GLU A 181 12.33 -9.62 10.59
CA GLU A 181 12.27 -9.99 12.00
C GLU A 181 13.58 -10.66 12.47
N ASP A 182 14.15 -11.55 11.66
CA ASP A 182 15.41 -12.24 11.95
C ASP A 182 16.61 -11.27 11.98
N GLU A 183 16.64 -10.27 11.13
CA GLU A 183 17.68 -9.24 11.09
C GLU A 183 17.66 -8.39 12.36
N TYR A 184 16.46 -8.03 12.86
CA TYR A 184 16.30 -7.31 14.12
C TYR A 184 16.61 -8.15 15.37
N THR A 185 16.54 -9.47 15.28
CA THR A 185 16.80 -10.37 16.41
C THR A 185 18.30 -10.68 16.53
N ASN A 186 19.04 -10.64 15.43
CA ASN A 186 20.49 -10.89 15.39
C ASN A 186 21.37 -9.68 15.76
N ASP A 187 20.80 -8.49 15.81
CA ASP A 187 21.52 -7.23 16.12
C ASP A 187 21.40 -6.85 17.61
N ARG A 188 20.93 -7.76 18.47
CA ARG A 188 20.88 -7.67 19.92
C ARG A 188 21.82 -8.67 20.57
#